data_1fae9607f814411043fed4c6dd49a5aa
#
_entry.id   1fae9607f814411043fed4c6dd49a5aa
#
_cell.length_a   1.000
_cell.length_b   1.000
_cell.length_c   1.000
_cell.angle_alpha   90.00
_cell.angle_beta   90.00
_cell.angle_gamma   90.00
#
_symmetry.space_group_name_H-M   'P 1'
#
loop_
_entity.id
_entity.type
_entity.pdbx_description
1 polymer ?
#
loop_
_entity_poly.entity_id
_entity_poly.type
_entity_poly.pdbx_seq_one_letter_code
_entity_poly.pdbx_strand_id
1 'polypeptide(L)'
;MSDYVMLVAPSANRVYAEAAPALAVAELAVTTGIEGAHRIRIAGVDYVGLGTDRLDPAQLARQSSALALFELADGLLRPVELPRARIMDDDLLTITKYAGKTNEMFTRLLLHVTCAQVRTGGERAALPGGGVQLDVLDPMAGRGTTLQAAWETGHNGFGVELDERAVEQLAAFMRTYLRRKRLKHSAEVRPVRRQGRVIGHRFDASTAPAVATSGHPAVEGAPALTMSVLTGDTRDAAALFGRRRFDAIVTDAPYGIVHGARRRGRDAAAGDGDGRAERSAMPASSTTREATSTFSMP
;
A
#
# COMPACT_ATOMS: atom_id res chain seq x y z
N MET A 1 32.97 -0.97 16.15
CA MET A 1 31.73 -1.34 15.46
C MET A 1 30.70 -1.58 16.53
N SER A 2 29.69 -0.70 16.60
CA SER A 2 28.63 -0.83 17.59
C SER A 2 27.57 -1.79 17.05
N ASP A 3 27.04 -2.64 17.91
CA ASP A 3 25.99 -3.58 17.56
C ASP A 3 24.63 -2.98 17.92
N TYR A 4 23.72 -2.95 16.96
CA TYR A 4 22.36 -2.53 17.16
C TYR A 4 21.37 -3.65 16.80
N VAL A 5 20.22 -3.63 17.41
CA VAL A 5 19.13 -4.55 17.09
C VAL A 5 17.83 -3.79 16.88
N MET A 6 17.21 -4.01 15.74
CA MET A 6 15.91 -3.46 15.40
C MET A 6 14.83 -4.49 15.68
N LEU A 7 13.88 -4.17 16.56
CA LEU A 7 12.72 -5.00 16.83
C LEU A 7 11.77 -4.96 15.63
N VAL A 8 11.43 -6.15 15.13
CA VAL A 8 10.49 -6.29 14.00
C VAL A 8 9.06 -6.21 14.51
N ALA A 9 8.26 -5.33 13.93
CA ALA A 9 6.86 -5.19 14.27
C ALA A 9 6.07 -6.47 13.98
N PRO A 10 5.21 -6.93 14.89
CA PRO A 10 4.38 -8.10 14.66
C PRO A 10 3.34 -7.84 13.57
N SER A 11 3.05 -8.86 12.75
CA SER A 11 1.98 -8.81 11.75
C SER A 11 0.85 -9.77 12.11
N ALA A 12 -0.39 -9.32 11.92
CA ALA A 12 -1.56 -10.18 12.06
C ALA A 12 -1.68 -11.22 10.94
N ASN A 13 -1.01 -11.01 9.81
CA ASN A 13 -0.92 -11.98 8.73
C ASN A 13 0.21 -12.97 9.02
N ARG A 14 -0.13 -14.23 9.29
CA ARG A 14 0.83 -15.26 9.68
C ARG A 14 1.91 -15.50 8.64
N VAL A 15 1.55 -15.57 7.36
CA VAL A 15 2.51 -15.81 6.27
C VAL A 15 3.52 -14.66 6.19
N TYR A 16 3.04 -13.42 6.29
CA TYR A 16 3.93 -12.27 6.32
C TYR A 16 4.80 -12.24 7.59
N ALA A 17 4.22 -12.58 8.75
CA ALA A 17 4.95 -12.59 10.02
C ALA A 17 6.17 -13.53 9.99
N GLU A 18 6.04 -14.70 9.37
CA GLU A 18 7.13 -15.66 9.20
C GLU A 18 8.24 -15.11 8.28
N ALA A 19 7.90 -14.36 7.25
CA ALA A 19 8.84 -13.78 6.29
C ALA A 19 9.41 -12.42 6.74
N ALA A 20 8.73 -11.71 7.64
CA ALA A 20 9.04 -10.31 8.00
C ALA A 20 10.50 -10.07 8.41
N PRO A 21 11.17 -10.93 9.22
CA PRO A 21 12.57 -10.68 9.57
C PRO A 21 13.52 -10.74 8.37
N ALA A 22 13.30 -11.68 7.45
CA ALA A 22 14.12 -11.78 6.24
C ALA A 22 13.85 -10.61 5.27
N LEU A 23 12.59 -10.21 5.15
CA LEU A 23 12.20 -9.06 4.34
C LEU A 23 12.77 -7.75 4.91
N ALA A 24 12.80 -7.60 6.24
CA ALA A 24 13.42 -6.44 6.90
C ALA A 24 14.93 -6.35 6.64
N VAL A 25 15.65 -7.47 6.66
CA VAL A 25 17.07 -7.52 6.28
C VAL A 25 17.27 -7.07 4.83
N ALA A 26 16.46 -7.58 3.90
CA ALA A 26 16.55 -7.20 2.49
C ALA A 26 16.17 -5.71 2.27
N GLU A 27 15.14 -5.23 2.96
CA GLU A 27 14.73 -3.82 2.91
C GLU A 27 15.87 -2.90 3.35
N LEU A 28 16.51 -3.20 4.48
CA LEU A 28 17.65 -2.45 5.00
C LEU A 28 18.79 -2.39 4.00
N ALA A 29 19.20 -3.53 3.44
CA ALA A 29 20.28 -3.57 2.44
C ALA A 29 19.98 -2.66 1.23
N VAL A 30 18.73 -2.70 0.73
CA VAL A 30 18.31 -1.92 -0.44
C VAL A 30 18.18 -0.44 -0.14
N THR A 31 17.69 -0.06 1.05
CA THR A 31 17.28 1.31 1.35
C THR A 31 18.34 2.12 2.09
N THR A 32 19.25 1.46 2.82
CA THR A 32 20.28 2.11 3.62
C THR A 32 21.70 1.76 3.19
N GLY A 33 21.88 0.68 2.43
CA GLY A 33 23.19 0.14 2.10
C GLY A 33 23.93 -0.50 3.29
N ILE A 34 23.24 -0.75 4.41
CA ILE A 34 23.82 -1.48 5.53
C ILE A 34 24.02 -2.94 5.13
N GLU A 35 25.25 -3.34 4.99
CA GLU A 35 25.64 -4.73 4.73
C GLU A 35 25.80 -5.50 6.06
N GLY A 36 25.57 -6.83 6.01
CA GLY A 36 25.72 -7.69 7.18
C GLY A 36 24.56 -7.66 8.17
N ALA A 37 23.47 -6.96 7.84
CA ALA A 37 22.23 -7.09 8.60
C ALA A 37 21.76 -8.56 8.59
N HIS A 38 21.33 -9.08 9.73
CA HIS A 38 20.94 -10.48 9.85
C HIS A 38 19.82 -10.68 10.88
N ARG A 39 19.07 -11.77 10.72
CA ARG A 39 18.08 -12.14 11.69
C ARG A 39 18.76 -12.62 12.98
N ILE A 40 18.32 -12.09 14.11
CA ILE A 40 18.73 -12.54 15.45
C ILE A 40 17.49 -12.75 16.32
N ARG A 41 17.55 -13.70 17.22
CA ARG A 41 16.46 -14.00 18.16
C ARG A 41 16.92 -13.81 19.60
N ILE A 42 16.25 -12.89 20.31
CA ILE A 42 16.56 -12.58 21.70
C ILE A 42 15.32 -12.91 22.54
N ALA A 43 15.46 -13.77 23.53
CA ALA A 43 14.37 -14.21 24.41
C ALA A 43 13.11 -14.68 23.65
N GLY A 44 13.29 -15.33 22.49
CA GLY A 44 12.19 -15.83 21.68
C GLY A 44 11.54 -14.80 20.73
N VAL A 45 11.99 -13.55 20.75
CA VAL A 45 11.51 -12.47 19.88
C VAL A 45 12.47 -12.24 18.73
N ASP A 46 11.94 -11.97 17.53
CA ASP A 46 12.73 -11.72 16.33
C ASP A 46 13.16 -10.25 16.24
N TYR A 47 14.45 -10.06 15.99
CA TYR A 47 15.10 -8.77 15.72
C TYR A 47 15.90 -8.86 14.43
N VAL A 48 16.30 -7.72 13.90
CA VAL A 48 17.34 -7.60 12.88
C VAL A 48 18.59 -7.02 13.55
N GLY A 49 19.67 -7.78 13.57
CA GLY A 49 20.99 -7.34 14.03
C GLY A 49 21.67 -6.48 12.97
N LEU A 50 22.28 -5.39 13.42
CA LEU A 50 22.97 -4.39 12.60
C LEU A 50 24.35 -4.11 13.20
N GLY A 51 25.41 -4.40 12.46
CA GLY A 51 26.76 -3.98 12.81
C GLY A 51 27.13 -2.75 12.00
N THR A 52 27.09 -1.56 12.60
CA THR A 52 27.40 -0.33 11.87
C THR A 52 27.98 0.75 12.78
N ASP A 53 28.94 1.50 12.28
CA ASP A 53 29.46 2.71 12.94
C ASP A 53 28.74 3.98 12.45
N ARG A 54 27.87 3.87 11.44
CA ARG A 54 27.10 4.96 10.85
C ARG A 54 25.62 4.67 10.92
N LEU A 55 25.08 4.68 12.15
CA LEU A 55 23.65 4.53 12.37
C LEU A 55 22.94 5.85 12.06
N ASP A 56 21.94 5.79 11.20
CA ASP A 56 20.98 6.87 11.00
C ASP A 56 19.60 6.43 11.48
N PRO A 57 19.19 6.82 12.71
CA PRO A 57 17.87 6.44 13.24
C PRO A 57 16.70 6.92 12.37
N ALA A 58 16.88 8.03 11.64
CA ALA A 58 15.83 8.56 10.77
C ALA A 58 15.59 7.65 9.54
N GLN A 59 16.63 7.10 8.95
CA GLN A 59 16.50 6.10 7.89
C GLN A 59 15.90 4.79 8.41
N LEU A 60 16.28 4.36 9.62
CA LEU A 60 15.73 3.15 10.23
C LEU A 60 14.25 3.30 10.60
N ALA A 61 13.83 4.47 11.05
CA ALA A 61 12.44 4.76 11.35
C ALA A 61 11.50 4.63 10.13
N ARG A 62 12.03 4.69 8.91
CA ARG A 62 11.28 4.52 7.66
C ARG A 62 11.10 3.07 7.24
N GLN A 63 11.82 2.14 7.85
CA GLN A 63 11.68 0.71 7.53
C GLN A 63 10.24 0.24 7.78
N SER A 64 9.72 -0.58 6.90
CA SER A 64 8.31 -1.01 6.91
C SER A 64 7.89 -1.73 8.20
N SER A 65 8.85 -2.44 8.80
CA SER A 65 8.65 -3.27 9.99
C SER A 65 9.42 -2.81 11.22
N ALA A 66 10.04 -1.62 11.22
CA ALA A 66 10.73 -1.09 12.39
C ALA A 66 9.73 -0.74 13.50
N LEU A 67 9.89 -1.34 14.69
CA LEU A 67 9.09 -1.05 15.87
C LEU A 67 9.88 -0.29 16.92
N ALA A 68 11.09 -0.74 17.21
CA ALA A 68 12.00 -0.12 18.18
C ALA A 68 13.44 -0.43 17.79
N LEU A 69 14.35 0.42 18.24
CA LEU A 69 15.78 0.27 18.02
C LEU A 69 16.51 0.24 19.37
N PHE A 70 17.50 -0.64 19.48
CA PHE A 70 18.34 -0.76 20.66
C PHE A 70 19.80 -0.88 20.26
N GLU A 71 20.69 -0.31 21.08
CA GLU A 71 22.09 -0.65 21.10
C GLU A 71 22.26 -1.90 21.96
N LEU A 72 22.99 -2.90 21.45
CA LEU A 72 23.33 -4.12 22.19
C LEU A 72 24.72 -3.94 22.78
N ALA A 73 24.79 -3.72 24.10
CA ALA A 73 26.04 -3.53 24.81
C ALA A 73 26.02 -4.36 26.12
N ASP A 74 27.08 -5.11 26.36
CA ASP A 74 27.26 -5.91 27.59
C ASP A 74 26.09 -6.87 27.89
N GLY A 75 25.44 -7.39 26.84
CA GLY A 75 24.26 -8.27 26.97
C GLY A 75 22.96 -7.53 27.34
N LEU A 76 22.95 -6.21 27.35
CA LEU A 76 21.81 -5.37 27.64
C LEU A 76 21.32 -4.65 26.36
N LEU A 77 20.01 -4.42 26.31
CA LEU A 77 19.36 -3.63 25.25
C LEU A 77 19.16 -2.18 25.76
N ARG A 78 19.94 -1.26 25.22
CA ARG A 78 19.82 0.18 25.51
C ARG A 78 18.93 0.82 24.44
N PRO A 79 17.78 1.43 24.80
CA PRO A 79 16.89 2.06 23.82
C PRO A 79 17.58 3.17 23.03
N VAL A 80 17.36 3.19 21.73
CA VAL A 80 17.73 4.28 20.81
C VAL A 80 16.46 4.87 20.24
N GLU A 81 16.30 6.18 20.33
CA GLU A 81 15.11 6.86 19.85
C GLU A 81 15.00 6.75 18.33
N LEU A 82 13.84 6.29 17.84
CA LEU A 82 13.46 6.37 16.45
C LEU A 82 12.58 7.61 16.24
N PRO A 83 13.01 8.59 15.43
CA PRO A 83 12.18 9.75 15.16
C PRO A 83 10.93 9.36 14.38
N ARG A 84 9.86 10.15 14.50
CA ARG A 84 8.64 9.91 13.73
C ARG A 84 8.89 10.15 12.24
N ALA A 85 8.90 9.09 11.44
CA ALA A 85 9.10 9.17 9.99
C ALA A 85 7.78 9.21 9.19
N ARG A 86 6.64 8.89 9.83
CA ARG A 86 5.33 8.84 9.18
C ARG A 86 4.56 10.13 9.40
N ILE A 87 4.06 10.71 8.31
CA ILE A 87 3.31 11.98 8.32
C ILE A 87 1.88 11.76 8.82
N MET A 88 1.23 10.68 8.38
CA MET A 88 -0.09 10.27 8.86
C MET A 88 0.03 9.23 9.98
N ASP A 89 -1.03 9.03 10.73
CA ASP A 89 -1.10 8.00 11.75
C ASP A 89 -1.29 6.62 11.10
N ASP A 90 -0.81 5.58 11.76
CA ASP A 90 -0.90 4.18 11.31
C ASP A 90 -2.33 3.72 11.07
N ASP A 91 -3.30 4.34 11.72
CA ASP A 91 -4.72 4.01 11.57
C ASP A 91 -5.28 4.36 10.19
N LEU A 92 -4.60 5.20 9.40
CA LEU A 92 -4.94 5.43 7.99
C LEU A 92 -5.01 4.11 7.20
N LEU A 93 -4.06 3.21 7.43
CA LEU A 93 -4.02 1.91 6.77
C LEU A 93 -4.77 0.83 7.54
N THR A 94 -4.78 0.87 8.87
CA THR A 94 -5.20 -0.27 9.69
C THR A 94 -6.69 -0.29 10.04
N ILE A 95 -7.40 0.85 9.97
CA ILE A 95 -8.84 0.92 10.29
C ILE A 95 -9.69 0.13 9.28
N THR A 96 -9.41 0.28 7.98
CA THR A 96 -10.20 -0.39 6.96
C THR A 96 -9.84 -1.87 6.88
N LYS A 97 -10.85 -2.74 7.04
CA LYS A 97 -10.69 -4.19 6.87
C LYS A 97 -11.73 -4.69 5.88
N TYR A 98 -11.27 -5.39 4.84
CA TYR A 98 -12.12 -5.98 3.82
C TYR A 98 -11.42 -7.18 3.17
N ALA A 99 -12.22 -8.08 2.60
CA ALA A 99 -11.67 -9.23 1.90
C ALA A 99 -10.81 -8.79 0.70
N GLY A 100 -9.63 -9.39 0.55
CA GLY A 100 -8.68 -9.05 -0.53
C GLY A 100 -7.85 -7.78 -0.28
N LYS A 101 -7.88 -7.21 0.93
CA LYS A 101 -6.98 -6.13 1.28
C LYS A 101 -5.54 -6.65 1.36
N THR A 102 -4.63 -5.97 0.68
CA THR A 102 -3.19 -6.24 0.79
C THR A 102 -2.70 -6.00 2.21
N ASN A 103 -1.76 -6.82 2.66
CA ASN A 103 -1.12 -6.64 3.96
C ASN A 103 -0.43 -5.27 4.03
N GLU A 104 -0.72 -4.50 5.08
CA GLU A 104 -0.25 -3.12 5.23
C GLU A 104 1.28 -3.02 5.32
N MET A 105 1.92 -3.95 6.03
CA MET A 105 3.38 -3.96 6.16
C MET A 105 4.05 -4.33 4.85
N PHE A 106 3.47 -5.26 4.09
CA PHE A 106 3.95 -5.60 2.76
C PHE A 106 3.81 -4.42 1.78
N THR A 107 2.69 -3.70 1.84
CA THR A 107 2.50 -2.48 1.03
C THR A 107 3.54 -1.41 1.36
N ARG A 108 3.83 -1.19 2.66
CA ARG A 108 4.88 -0.27 3.10
C ARG A 108 6.25 -0.69 2.59
N LEU A 109 6.57 -1.99 2.68
CA LEU A 109 7.81 -2.56 2.16
C LEU A 109 7.98 -2.27 0.67
N LEU A 110 6.98 -2.64 -0.15
CA LEU A 110 7.02 -2.42 -1.60
C LEU A 110 7.22 -0.94 -1.93
N LEU A 111 6.46 -0.08 -1.27
CA LEU A 111 6.55 1.36 -1.47
C LEU A 111 7.95 1.89 -1.10
N HIS A 112 8.45 1.54 0.09
CA HIS A 112 9.72 2.04 0.59
C HIS A 112 10.89 1.59 -0.28
N VAL A 113 10.96 0.30 -0.62
CA VAL A 113 12.02 -0.23 -1.51
C VAL A 113 11.96 0.43 -2.88
N THR A 114 10.76 0.60 -3.46
CA THR A 114 10.60 1.23 -4.77
C THR A 114 11.02 2.71 -4.71
N CYS A 115 10.51 3.47 -3.75
CA CYS A 115 10.80 4.90 -3.63
C CYS A 115 12.29 5.19 -3.34
N ALA A 116 12.97 4.32 -2.59
CA ALA A 116 14.40 4.45 -2.29
C ALA A 116 15.29 4.33 -3.55
N GLN A 117 14.81 3.68 -4.61
CA GLN A 117 15.55 3.52 -5.87
C GLN A 117 15.26 4.62 -6.89
N VAL A 118 14.31 5.51 -6.62
CA VAL A 118 13.95 6.58 -7.55
C VAL A 118 15.01 7.68 -7.51
N ARG A 119 15.59 7.96 -8.68
CA ARG A 119 16.46 9.10 -8.89
C ARG A 119 15.64 10.24 -9.49
N THR A 120 15.47 11.30 -8.72
CA THR A 120 14.71 12.47 -9.17
C THR A 120 15.63 13.57 -9.66
N GLY A 121 15.24 14.25 -10.74
CA GLY A 121 15.79 15.53 -11.15
C GLY A 121 14.87 16.67 -10.72
N GLY A 122 15.43 17.84 -10.40
CA GLY A 122 14.68 19.04 -10.03
C GLY A 122 14.36 19.16 -8.54
N GLU A 123 13.80 20.32 -8.17
CA GLU A 123 13.37 20.60 -6.81
C GLU A 123 12.14 19.79 -6.42
N ARG A 124 12.23 19.14 -5.28
CA ARG A 124 11.12 18.42 -4.65
C ARG A 124 11.09 18.68 -3.15
N ALA A 125 9.92 18.61 -2.57
CA ALA A 125 9.78 18.76 -1.12
C ALA A 125 10.57 17.66 -0.40
N ALA A 126 11.39 18.06 0.57
CA ALA A 126 12.07 17.13 1.45
C ALA A 126 11.08 16.42 2.36
N LEU A 127 11.38 15.17 2.71
CA LEU A 127 10.56 14.40 3.65
C LEU A 127 11.24 14.35 5.03
N PRO A 128 10.44 14.37 6.11
CA PRO A 128 10.93 14.07 7.44
C PRO A 128 11.63 12.70 7.46
N GLY A 129 12.81 12.63 8.06
CA GLY A 129 13.61 11.41 8.07
C GLY A 129 14.38 11.13 6.77
N GLY A 130 14.40 12.07 5.82
CA GLY A 130 15.21 12.02 4.58
C GLY A 130 14.44 11.61 3.33
N GLY A 131 15.05 11.84 2.18
CA GLY A 131 14.45 11.65 0.86
C GLY A 131 13.55 12.80 0.43
N VAL A 132 12.84 12.63 -0.68
CA VAL A 132 11.98 13.65 -1.29
C VAL A 132 10.59 13.10 -1.57
N GLN A 133 9.60 14.00 -1.62
CA GLN A 133 8.23 13.66 -2.01
C GLN A 133 8.18 13.19 -3.46
N LEU A 134 7.53 12.06 -3.70
CA LEU A 134 7.35 11.46 -5.02
C LEU A 134 5.86 11.39 -5.40
N ASP A 135 5.61 11.36 -6.70
CA ASP A 135 4.31 11.03 -7.28
C ASP A 135 4.27 9.52 -7.57
N VAL A 136 3.50 8.78 -6.77
CA VAL A 136 3.37 7.31 -6.87
C VAL A 136 2.07 6.96 -7.58
N LEU A 137 2.16 6.11 -8.62
CA LEU A 137 1.00 5.57 -9.34
C LEU A 137 0.73 4.12 -8.90
N ASP A 138 -0.51 3.85 -8.53
CA ASP A 138 -1.06 2.49 -8.46
C ASP A 138 -2.10 2.29 -9.57
N PRO A 139 -1.74 1.58 -10.66
CA PRO A 139 -2.64 1.41 -11.80
C PRO A 139 -3.79 0.42 -11.55
N MET A 140 -3.83 -0.25 -10.40
CA MET A 140 -4.90 -1.15 -9.97
C MET A 140 -5.23 -0.89 -8.49
N ALA A 141 -5.63 0.36 -8.21
CA ALA A 141 -5.63 0.92 -6.87
C ALA A 141 -6.61 0.25 -5.88
N GLY A 142 -7.62 -0.47 -6.34
CA GLY A 142 -8.63 -1.05 -5.47
C GLY A 142 -9.24 0.01 -4.55
N ARG A 143 -9.22 -0.28 -3.24
CA ARG A 143 -9.63 0.69 -2.20
C ARG A 143 -8.48 1.57 -1.70
N GLY A 144 -7.38 1.64 -2.44
CA GLY A 144 -6.30 2.60 -2.25
C GLY A 144 -5.32 2.28 -1.13
N THR A 145 -5.05 1.02 -0.80
CA THR A 145 -4.07 0.68 0.26
C THR A 145 -2.69 1.26 -0.06
N THR A 146 -2.21 1.12 -1.31
CA THR A 146 -0.94 1.71 -1.76
C THR A 146 -0.94 3.23 -1.67
N LEU A 147 -2.05 3.88 -2.03
CA LEU A 147 -2.18 5.34 -2.02
C LEU A 147 -2.22 5.90 -0.59
N GLN A 148 -2.85 5.17 0.34
CA GLN A 148 -2.86 5.49 1.76
C GLN A 148 -1.46 5.32 2.36
N ALA A 149 -0.72 4.26 1.97
CA ALA A 149 0.67 4.06 2.37
C ALA A 149 1.58 5.18 1.83
N ALA A 150 1.37 5.63 0.58
CA ALA A 150 2.08 6.76 0.02
C ALA A 150 1.85 8.03 0.85
N TRP A 151 0.61 8.32 1.24
CA TRP A 151 0.29 9.46 2.10
C TRP A 151 0.88 9.33 3.50
N GLU A 152 0.86 8.13 4.08
CA GLU A 152 1.46 7.87 5.39
C GLU A 152 2.95 8.22 5.41
N THR A 153 3.65 7.96 4.32
CA THR A 153 5.09 8.19 4.16
C THR A 153 5.46 9.53 3.50
N GLY A 154 4.46 10.37 3.19
CA GLY A 154 4.69 11.72 2.68
C GLY A 154 4.73 11.86 1.16
N HIS A 155 4.41 10.80 0.42
CA HIS A 155 4.33 10.81 -1.03
C HIS A 155 2.93 11.16 -1.51
N ASN A 156 2.80 11.65 -2.75
CA ASN A 156 1.53 11.80 -3.42
C ASN A 156 1.07 10.45 -3.98
N GLY A 157 -0.24 10.18 -3.96
CA GLY A 157 -0.84 8.94 -4.45
C GLY A 157 -1.74 9.19 -5.66
N PHE A 158 -1.51 8.45 -6.75
CA PHE A 158 -2.35 8.49 -7.95
C PHE A 158 -2.78 7.08 -8.30
N GLY A 159 -4.05 6.90 -8.69
CA GLY A 159 -4.57 5.57 -8.96
C GLY A 159 -5.55 5.50 -10.11
N VAL A 160 -5.62 4.31 -10.71
CA VAL A 160 -6.70 3.91 -11.62
C VAL A 160 -7.38 2.69 -11.02
N GLU A 161 -8.71 2.68 -11.03
CA GLU A 161 -9.49 1.55 -10.54
C GLU A 161 -10.70 1.33 -11.46
N LEU A 162 -10.90 0.09 -11.87
CA LEU A 162 -12.00 -0.28 -12.76
C LEU A 162 -13.36 -0.33 -12.02
N ASP A 163 -13.34 -0.75 -10.75
CA ASP A 163 -14.55 -0.83 -9.92
C ASP A 163 -14.87 0.54 -9.30
N GLU A 164 -15.88 1.19 -9.83
CA GLU A 164 -16.36 2.48 -9.34
C GLU A 164 -16.73 2.46 -7.85
N ARG A 165 -17.27 1.33 -7.36
CA ARG A 165 -17.63 1.17 -5.94
C ARG A 165 -16.40 1.19 -5.04
N ALA A 166 -15.26 0.65 -5.50
CA ALA A 166 -14.01 0.71 -4.75
C ALA A 166 -13.53 2.17 -4.61
N VAL A 167 -13.63 2.97 -5.68
CA VAL A 167 -13.30 4.41 -5.65
C VAL A 167 -14.25 5.19 -4.73
N GLU A 168 -15.55 4.91 -4.78
CA GLU A 168 -16.54 5.53 -3.87
C GLU A 168 -16.24 5.21 -2.39
N GLN A 169 -15.90 3.96 -2.09
CA GLN A 169 -15.56 3.52 -0.74
C GLN A 169 -14.28 4.19 -0.23
N LEU A 170 -13.26 4.30 -1.10
CA LEU A 170 -12.06 5.05 -0.78
C LEU A 170 -12.37 6.52 -0.48
N ALA A 171 -13.17 7.16 -1.35
CA ALA A 171 -13.57 8.56 -1.18
C ALA A 171 -14.34 8.80 0.12
N ALA A 172 -15.29 7.92 0.45
CA ALA A 172 -16.07 7.99 1.69
C ALA A 172 -15.17 7.83 2.93
N PHE A 173 -14.25 6.85 2.89
CA PHE A 173 -13.28 6.63 3.95
C PHE A 173 -12.38 7.85 4.14
N MET A 174 -11.73 8.34 3.09
CA MET A 174 -10.80 9.48 3.17
C MET A 174 -11.48 10.75 3.68
N ARG A 175 -12.68 11.08 3.20
CA ARG A 175 -13.47 12.22 3.73
C ARG A 175 -13.72 12.10 5.23
N THR A 176 -14.11 10.91 5.68
CA THR A 176 -14.39 10.65 7.09
C THR A 176 -13.12 10.72 7.92
N TYR A 177 -12.05 10.10 7.45
CA TYR A 177 -10.74 10.07 8.11
C TYR A 177 -10.18 11.48 8.30
N LEU A 178 -10.07 12.25 7.21
CA LEU A 178 -9.50 13.60 7.23
C LEU A 178 -10.28 14.54 8.15
N ARG A 179 -11.63 14.43 8.15
CA ARG A 179 -12.50 15.20 9.06
C ARG A 179 -12.28 14.81 10.53
N ARG A 180 -12.24 13.51 10.83
CA ARG A 180 -12.02 13.00 12.20
C ARG A 180 -10.66 13.40 12.75
N LYS A 181 -9.63 13.39 11.91
CA LYS A 181 -8.27 13.85 12.27
C LYS A 181 -8.14 15.38 12.31
N ARG A 182 -9.21 16.12 11.97
CA ARG A 182 -9.24 17.59 11.94
C ARG A 182 -8.16 18.22 11.05
N LEU A 183 -7.80 17.51 9.98
CA LEU A 183 -6.82 17.99 9.03
C LEU A 183 -7.41 19.08 8.13
N LYS A 184 -6.64 20.12 7.82
CA LYS A 184 -7.01 21.07 6.78
C LYS A 184 -6.89 20.39 5.42
N HIS A 185 -8.00 20.16 4.75
CA HIS A 185 -8.06 19.32 3.55
C HIS A 185 -9.14 19.74 2.56
N SER A 186 -9.00 19.27 1.32
CA SER A 186 -10.09 19.13 0.35
C SER A 186 -10.30 17.65 0.01
N ALA A 187 -11.51 17.23 -0.32
CA ALA A 187 -11.81 15.86 -0.73
C ALA A 187 -13.12 15.83 -1.55
N GLU A 188 -13.00 15.71 -2.87
CA GLU A 188 -14.11 15.84 -3.81
C GLU A 188 -14.16 14.68 -4.80
N VAL A 189 -15.38 14.30 -5.21
CA VAL A 189 -15.61 13.41 -6.34
C VAL A 189 -16.23 14.22 -7.48
N ARG A 190 -15.63 14.12 -8.66
CA ARG A 190 -16.07 14.83 -9.85
C ARG A 190 -16.27 13.87 -11.02
N PRO A 191 -17.29 14.07 -11.87
CA PRO A 191 -17.42 13.28 -13.08
C PRO A 191 -16.30 13.59 -14.07
N VAL A 192 -15.72 12.56 -14.66
CA VAL A 192 -14.79 12.70 -15.80
C VAL A 192 -15.61 12.65 -17.08
N ARG A 193 -15.51 13.70 -17.89
CA ARG A 193 -16.25 13.82 -19.15
C ARG A 193 -15.31 13.74 -20.35
N ARG A 194 -15.73 12.99 -21.36
CA ARG A 194 -15.08 12.96 -22.65
C ARG A 194 -16.14 13.11 -23.74
N GLN A 195 -15.97 14.07 -24.63
CA GLN A 195 -16.93 14.38 -25.70
C GLN A 195 -18.37 14.57 -25.17
N GLY A 196 -18.52 15.29 -24.03
CA GLY A 196 -19.81 15.57 -23.40
C GLY A 196 -20.41 14.42 -22.57
N ARG A 197 -19.88 13.20 -22.65
CA ARG A 197 -20.36 12.03 -21.91
C ARG A 197 -19.54 11.80 -20.65
N VAL A 198 -20.20 11.39 -19.55
CA VAL A 198 -19.51 10.93 -18.34
C VAL A 198 -18.92 9.54 -18.63
N ILE A 199 -17.59 9.43 -18.52
CA ILE A 199 -16.85 8.17 -18.74
C ILE A 199 -16.38 7.52 -17.43
N GLY A 200 -16.55 8.18 -16.29
CA GLY A 200 -16.17 7.72 -14.97
C GLY A 200 -16.17 8.85 -13.97
N HIS A 201 -15.62 8.59 -12.79
CA HIS A 201 -15.46 9.56 -11.73
C HIS A 201 -14.00 9.71 -11.34
N ARG A 202 -13.66 10.85 -10.79
CA ARG A 202 -12.35 11.14 -10.22
C ARG A 202 -12.53 11.60 -8.79
N PHE A 203 -11.87 10.91 -7.88
CA PHE A 203 -11.71 11.36 -6.51
C PHE A 203 -10.41 12.13 -6.39
N ASP A 204 -10.47 13.35 -5.91
CA ASP A 204 -9.31 14.19 -5.59
C ASP A 204 -9.33 14.54 -4.11
N ALA A 205 -8.20 14.38 -3.43
CA ALA A 205 -8.02 14.85 -2.07
C ALA A 205 -6.67 15.53 -1.91
N SER A 206 -6.59 16.51 -1.01
CA SER A 206 -5.33 17.16 -0.65
C SER A 206 -5.32 17.58 0.80
N THR A 207 -4.14 17.69 1.39
CA THR A 207 -3.94 18.27 2.72
C THR A 207 -3.04 19.50 2.64
N ALA A 208 -3.14 20.38 3.64
CA ALA A 208 -2.15 21.44 3.85
C ALA A 208 -0.80 20.84 4.31
N PRO A 209 0.33 21.56 4.14
CA PRO A 209 1.60 21.21 4.77
C PRO A 209 1.50 21.15 6.30
N ALA A 210 2.48 20.53 6.95
CA ALA A 210 2.57 20.41 8.41
C ALA A 210 1.32 19.75 9.03
N VAL A 211 1.09 18.50 8.67
CA VAL A 211 -0.05 17.71 9.12
C VAL A 211 0.10 17.37 10.61
N ALA A 212 -0.69 18.03 11.48
CA ALA A 212 -0.89 17.58 12.85
C ALA A 212 -2.09 16.64 12.89
N THR A 213 -1.95 15.48 13.51
CA THR A 213 -3.06 14.56 13.73
C THR A 213 -3.50 14.59 15.19
N SER A 214 -4.76 14.20 15.46
CA SER A 214 -5.26 14.18 16.84
C SER A 214 -4.45 13.18 17.68
N GLY A 215 -3.72 13.70 18.67
CA GLY A 215 -2.85 12.90 19.55
C GLY A 215 -1.36 12.98 19.22
N HIS A 216 -0.98 13.56 18.06
CA HIS A 216 0.42 13.76 17.72
C HIS A 216 0.64 15.16 17.15
N PRO A 217 1.75 15.84 17.51
CA PRO A 217 2.10 17.13 16.95
C PRO A 217 2.31 17.02 15.44
N ALA A 218 2.23 18.15 14.74
CA ALA A 218 2.61 18.21 13.34
C ALA A 218 4.03 17.70 13.15
N VAL A 219 4.22 16.91 12.10
CA VAL A 219 5.56 16.54 11.69
C VAL A 219 6.17 17.75 10.98
N GLU A 220 7.18 18.34 11.59
CA GLU A 220 7.85 19.52 11.03
C GLU A 220 8.41 19.22 9.64
N GLY A 221 8.21 20.16 8.71
CA GLY A 221 8.65 19.99 7.32
C GLY A 221 7.79 19.04 6.49
N ALA A 222 6.68 18.49 7.03
CA ALA A 222 5.78 17.65 6.24
C ALA A 222 5.18 18.42 5.06
N PRO A 223 5.30 17.93 3.81
CA PRO A 223 4.75 18.59 2.63
C PRO A 223 3.22 18.46 2.57
N ALA A 224 2.59 19.27 1.71
CA ALA A 224 1.21 19.04 1.31
C ALA A 224 1.10 17.69 0.58
N LEU A 225 0.01 16.96 0.82
CA LEU A 225 -0.24 15.67 0.17
C LEU A 225 -1.36 15.79 -0.85
N THR A 226 -1.21 15.07 -1.95
CA THR A 226 -2.23 14.97 -3.01
C THR A 226 -2.56 13.50 -3.28
N MET A 227 -3.86 13.20 -3.39
CA MET A 227 -4.36 11.90 -3.87
C MET A 227 -5.34 12.13 -5.01
N SER A 228 -5.20 11.35 -6.07
CA SER A 228 -6.16 11.39 -7.18
C SER A 228 -6.39 9.98 -7.72
N VAL A 229 -7.66 9.54 -7.73
CA VAL A 229 -8.05 8.22 -8.25
C VAL A 229 -9.10 8.38 -9.33
N LEU A 230 -8.86 7.78 -10.48
CA LEU A 230 -9.78 7.79 -11.62
C LEU A 230 -10.42 6.42 -11.80
N THR A 231 -11.75 6.42 -11.97
CA THR A 231 -12.45 5.20 -12.42
C THR A 231 -12.12 4.97 -13.90
N GLY A 232 -11.60 3.78 -14.22
CA GLY A 232 -11.27 3.42 -15.59
C GLY A 232 -10.49 2.15 -15.73
N ASP A 233 -10.20 1.78 -16.97
CA ASP A 233 -9.32 0.65 -17.28
C ASP A 233 -7.86 1.09 -17.18
N THR A 234 -7.03 0.33 -16.47
CA THR A 234 -5.61 0.65 -16.31
C THR A 234 -4.87 0.72 -17.65
N ARG A 235 -5.33 0.02 -18.67
CA ARG A 235 -4.79 0.12 -20.05
C ARG A 235 -4.94 1.51 -20.66
N ASP A 236 -5.90 2.28 -20.15
CA ASP A 236 -6.16 3.65 -20.56
C ASP A 236 -5.50 4.68 -19.62
N ALA A 237 -4.65 4.26 -18.67
CA ALA A 237 -4.05 5.13 -17.66
C ALA A 237 -3.35 6.36 -18.26
N ALA A 238 -2.60 6.18 -19.37
CA ALA A 238 -1.94 7.28 -20.07
C ALA A 238 -2.95 8.30 -20.62
N ALA A 239 -4.10 7.85 -21.13
CA ALA A 239 -5.17 8.73 -21.61
C ALA A 239 -5.92 9.41 -20.46
N LEU A 240 -6.10 8.73 -19.33
CA LEU A 240 -6.77 9.24 -18.14
C LEU A 240 -5.97 10.34 -17.45
N PHE A 241 -4.66 10.17 -17.30
CA PHE A 241 -3.77 11.14 -16.68
C PHE A 241 -3.17 12.17 -17.66
N GLY A 242 -3.27 11.92 -18.96
CA GLY A 242 -2.78 12.81 -20.02
C GLY A 242 -1.26 12.95 -19.97
N ARG A 243 -0.76 14.20 -19.81
CA ARG A 243 0.70 14.47 -19.80
C ARG A 243 1.35 14.28 -18.43
N ARG A 244 0.60 13.87 -17.41
CA ARG A 244 1.18 13.66 -16.07
C ARG A 244 2.20 12.54 -16.12
N ARG A 245 3.29 12.76 -15.41
CA ARG A 245 4.35 11.76 -15.19
C ARG A 245 4.37 11.39 -13.72
N PHE A 246 4.76 10.17 -13.46
CA PHE A 246 4.90 9.62 -12.11
C PHE A 246 6.35 9.19 -11.88
N ASP A 247 6.79 9.24 -10.63
CA ASP A 247 8.15 8.89 -10.26
C ASP A 247 8.30 7.39 -10.01
N ALA A 248 7.23 6.77 -9.51
CA ALA A 248 7.19 5.35 -9.19
C ALA A 248 5.83 4.74 -9.56
N ILE A 249 5.84 3.46 -9.90
CA ILE A 249 4.64 2.63 -10.05
C ILE A 249 4.73 1.53 -9.00
N VAL A 250 3.74 1.46 -8.12
CA VAL A 250 3.64 0.45 -7.07
C VAL A 250 2.22 -0.12 -7.09
N THR A 251 2.10 -1.41 -7.30
CA THR A 251 0.79 -2.08 -7.36
C THR A 251 0.87 -3.50 -6.83
N ASP A 252 -0.22 -3.96 -6.23
CA ASP A 252 -0.46 -5.36 -5.89
C ASP A 252 -1.49 -5.92 -6.87
N ALA A 253 -1.00 -6.62 -7.89
CA ALA A 253 -1.85 -7.14 -8.95
C ALA A 253 -2.75 -8.28 -8.45
N PRO A 254 -4.03 -8.35 -8.84
CA PRO A 254 -4.92 -9.43 -8.43
C PRO A 254 -4.43 -10.79 -8.95
N TYR A 255 -4.32 -11.77 -8.06
CA TYR A 255 -3.77 -13.10 -8.35
C TYR A 255 -4.70 -14.03 -9.16
N GLY A 256 -5.84 -13.55 -9.63
CA GLY A 256 -6.73 -14.29 -10.52
C GLY A 256 -7.59 -15.40 -9.87
N ILE A 257 -7.34 -15.77 -8.63
CA ILE A 257 -8.05 -16.88 -7.97
C ILE A 257 -9.36 -16.43 -7.28
N VAL A 258 -9.44 -15.19 -6.78
CA VAL A 258 -10.59 -14.67 -6.03
C VAL A 258 -11.24 -13.45 -6.67
N HIS A 259 -10.51 -12.73 -7.53
CA HIS A 259 -10.95 -11.50 -8.17
C HIS A 259 -10.73 -11.57 -9.68
N GLY A 260 -11.53 -12.40 -10.36
CA GLY A 260 -11.49 -12.50 -11.82
C GLY A 260 -11.67 -11.12 -12.46
N ALA A 261 -10.76 -10.73 -13.36
CA ALA A 261 -10.87 -9.50 -14.11
C ALA A 261 -12.22 -9.46 -14.85
N ARG A 262 -13.14 -8.59 -14.46
CA ARG A 262 -14.36 -8.34 -15.20
C ARG A 262 -13.99 -7.58 -16.48
N ARG A 263 -13.97 -8.29 -17.62
CA ARG A 263 -13.96 -7.64 -18.92
C ARG A 263 -15.27 -6.86 -19.07
N ARG A 264 -15.23 -5.56 -19.11
CA ARG A 264 -16.30 -4.78 -19.73
C ARG A 264 -16.25 -5.09 -21.23
N GLY A 265 -17.23 -5.85 -21.74
CA GLY A 265 -17.35 -6.17 -23.15
C GLY A 265 -17.43 -4.88 -23.98
N ARG A 266 -16.50 -4.77 -24.91
CA ARG A 266 -16.45 -3.74 -25.95
C ARG A 266 -17.24 -4.17 -27.21
N ASP A 267 -18.02 -5.23 -27.11
CA ASP A 267 -18.77 -5.80 -28.23
C ASP A 267 -20.27 -5.78 -27.94
N ALA A 268 -20.87 -4.62 -28.13
CA ALA A 268 -22.31 -4.49 -28.33
C ALA A 268 -22.58 -3.35 -29.31
N ALA A 269 -22.08 -3.48 -30.54
CA ALA A 269 -22.59 -2.74 -31.69
C ALA A 269 -22.12 -3.40 -32.99
N ALA A 270 -22.74 -4.51 -33.39
CA ALA A 270 -22.95 -4.89 -34.80
C ALA A 270 -23.65 -6.27 -34.81
N GLY A 271 -24.83 -6.34 -35.42
CA GLY A 271 -25.38 -7.60 -35.92
C GLY A 271 -26.77 -7.93 -35.40
N ASP A 272 -27.73 -7.22 -35.95
CA ASP A 272 -29.11 -7.71 -36.15
C ASP A 272 -29.09 -8.92 -37.10
N GLY A 273 -29.78 -10.02 -36.76
CA GLY A 273 -29.84 -11.19 -37.64
C GLY A 273 -30.52 -12.38 -36.98
N ASP A 274 -31.81 -12.40 -37.07
CA ASP A 274 -32.81 -13.46 -37.12
C ASP A 274 -32.35 -14.93 -37.12
N GLY A 275 -33.01 -15.83 -36.33
CA GLY A 275 -32.86 -17.28 -36.47
C GLY A 275 -33.33 -18.13 -35.29
N ARG A 276 -34.62 -18.19 -35.06
CA ARG A 276 -35.45 -19.39 -34.77
C ARG A 276 -34.93 -20.51 -33.82
N ALA A 277 -35.82 -20.81 -32.90
CA ALA A 277 -35.87 -21.85 -31.86
C ALA A 277 -35.50 -23.28 -32.31
N GLU A 278 -34.86 -24.01 -31.38
CA GLU A 278 -35.22 -25.44 -31.17
C GLU A 278 -34.99 -25.80 -29.68
N ARG A 279 -36.05 -26.32 -29.09
CA ARG A 279 -36.10 -26.93 -27.76
C ARG A 279 -35.62 -28.36 -27.89
N SER A 280 -34.77 -28.85 -27.05
CA SER A 280 -34.67 -30.27 -26.75
C SER A 280 -34.24 -30.52 -25.32
N ALA A 281 -34.93 -31.47 -24.75
CA ALA A 281 -35.15 -31.92 -23.40
C ALA A 281 -33.89 -32.45 -22.68
N MET A 282 -33.99 -32.41 -21.36
CA MET A 282 -33.20 -33.18 -20.38
C MET A 282 -33.33 -34.72 -20.58
N PRO A 283 -32.41 -35.49 -19.97
CA PRO A 283 -32.85 -36.23 -18.81
C PRO A 283 -31.91 -36.21 -17.59
N ALA A 284 -32.53 -36.39 -16.46
CA ALA A 284 -31.97 -36.63 -15.14
C ALA A 284 -31.51 -38.09 -14.96
N SER A 285 -30.62 -38.28 -14.01
CA SER A 285 -30.42 -39.40 -13.06
C SER A 285 -28.92 -39.59 -12.82
N SER A 286 -28.35 -39.93 -11.72
CA SER A 286 -28.71 -40.35 -10.38
C SER A 286 -27.42 -40.85 -9.72
N THR A 287 -27.39 -40.75 -8.39
CA THR A 287 -26.81 -41.72 -7.45
C THR A 287 -25.33 -41.57 -7.01
N THR A 288 -25.17 -41.05 -5.84
CA THR A 288 -24.48 -41.52 -4.60
C THR A 288 -23.26 -42.42 -4.72
N ARG A 289 -22.18 -42.03 -4.06
CA ARG A 289 -21.49 -42.88 -3.08
C ARG A 289 -20.52 -42.06 -2.17
N GLU A 290 -20.78 -42.24 -0.88
CA GLU A 290 -19.86 -41.94 0.24
C GLU A 290 -18.60 -42.82 0.13
N ALA A 291 -17.49 -42.25 0.53
CA ALA A 291 -16.37 -43.06 1.03
C ALA A 291 -15.65 -42.29 2.17
N THR A 292 -15.99 -42.69 3.37
CA THR A 292 -15.28 -42.47 4.64
C THR A 292 -13.92 -43.13 4.55
N SER A 293 -12.85 -42.41 4.87
CA SER A 293 -11.55 -43.00 5.18
C SER A 293 -10.92 -42.26 6.36
N THR A 294 -11.04 -42.94 7.51
CA THR A 294 -10.27 -42.76 8.75
C THR A 294 -8.78 -42.96 8.47
N PHE A 295 -7.95 -42.05 8.91
CA PHE A 295 -6.53 -42.34 9.09
C PHE A 295 -6.09 -41.99 10.52
N SER A 296 -5.62 -43.03 11.23
CA SER A 296 -5.11 -43.03 12.59
C SER A 296 -3.63 -42.72 12.55
N MET A 297 -3.16 -42.02 13.58
CA MET A 297 -1.73 -41.79 13.86
C MET A 297 -0.97 -43.09 14.27
N PRO A 298 0.37 -43.03 14.22
CA PRO A 298 1.13 -42.96 15.46
C PRO A 298 1.90 -41.63 15.60
#